data_9b83f76d91dc8d0ee6da5a0279bbc78a
#
_entry.id   9b83f76d91dc8d0ee6da5a0279bbc78a
#
_cell.length_a   1.000
_cell.length_b   1.000
_cell.length_c   1.000
_cell.angle_alpha   90.00
_cell.angle_beta   90.00
_cell.angle_gamma   90.00
#
_symmetry.space_group_name_H-M   'P 1'
#
loop_
_entity.id
_entity.type
_entity.pdbx_description
1 polymer ?
#
loop_
_entity_poly.entity_id
_entity_poly.type
_entity_poly.pdbx_seq_one_letter_code
_entity_poly.pdbx_strand_id
1 'polypeptide(L)'
;MGVKGREPSFVHHGSSDEGEPVGEFHYGSASDPQVLEPGKGIKTFLTDPPYNLGFDYGPEVDDKQPEEDYHQMMEDVFDACYEAADDDANLFIIHYPQDLAKMWPRLTKKWKFHQWITWAYPANFGHSSKRWTNASRTILWLVKGEPEFYGERVVQPYRNPTDKRIRKLIHEEGNIGTSLYNWWVVNLCKNVSKDKRDYSNQIPEELL
;
A
#
# COMPACT_ATOMS: atom_id res chain seq x y z
N MET A 1 21.13 -16.03 -18.65
CA MET A 1 21.52 -17.13 -17.71
C MET A 1 20.36 -17.31 -16.76
N GLY A 2 19.67 -18.46 -16.82
CA GLY A 2 18.45 -18.69 -16.06
C GLY A 2 18.74 -18.70 -14.55
N VAL A 3 17.94 -17.95 -13.82
CA VAL A 3 17.90 -18.00 -12.34
C VAL A 3 17.41 -19.41 -11.98
N LYS A 4 18.26 -20.19 -11.34
CA LYS A 4 17.87 -21.47 -10.76
C LYS A 4 16.83 -21.19 -9.69
N GLY A 5 15.61 -21.71 -9.90
CA GLY A 5 14.54 -21.66 -8.91
C GLY A 5 15.04 -22.21 -7.58
N ARG A 6 15.09 -21.34 -6.57
CA ARG A 6 15.06 -21.77 -5.18
C ARG A 6 13.61 -22.08 -4.84
N GLU A 7 13.38 -23.23 -4.23
CA GLU A 7 12.09 -23.51 -3.62
C GLU A 7 11.75 -22.40 -2.62
N PRO A 8 10.48 -21.96 -2.52
CA PRO A 8 10.05 -20.98 -1.54
C PRO A 8 10.34 -21.55 -0.14
N SER A 9 11.44 -21.12 0.44
CA SER A 9 11.88 -21.61 1.74
C SER A 9 11.47 -20.63 2.81
N PHE A 10 10.33 -20.78 3.35
CA PHE A 10 9.82 -20.38 4.68
C PHE A 10 8.35 -19.95 4.60
N VAL A 11 7.47 -20.87 4.97
CA VAL A 11 6.14 -20.54 5.43
C VAL A 11 6.25 -20.34 6.93
N HIS A 12 6.16 -19.11 7.43
CA HIS A 12 6.00 -18.83 8.85
C HIS A 12 4.51 -18.79 9.17
N HIS A 13 4.02 -19.81 9.85
CA HIS A 13 2.66 -19.84 10.39
C HIS A 13 2.66 -19.11 11.75
N GLY A 14 2.05 -17.91 11.82
CA GLY A 14 1.59 -17.37 13.09
C GLY A 14 0.37 -18.18 13.53
N SER A 15 0.32 -18.67 14.76
CA SER A 15 -0.86 -19.35 15.30
C SER A 15 -1.70 -18.41 16.15
N SER A 16 -3.03 -18.46 15.96
CA SER A 16 -3.99 -17.97 16.95
C SER A 16 -4.02 -18.91 18.16
N ASP A 17 -4.61 -18.48 19.28
CA ASP A 17 -4.81 -19.35 20.47
C ASP A 17 -5.61 -20.62 20.16
N GLU A 18 -6.26 -20.71 19.00
CA GLU A 18 -7.02 -21.88 18.52
C GLU A 18 -6.23 -22.78 17.55
N GLY A 19 -4.94 -22.47 17.28
CA GLY A 19 -4.05 -23.32 16.48
C GLY A 19 -4.17 -23.15 14.96
N GLU A 20 -5.05 -22.28 14.47
CA GLU A 20 -5.13 -21.96 13.05
C GLU A 20 -4.03 -20.96 12.63
N PRO A 21 -3.45 -21.09 11.43
CA PRO A 21 -2.44 -20.17 10.96
C PRO A 21 -3.04 -18.76 10.77
N VAL A 22 -2.46 -17.76 11.44
CA VAL A 22 -2.88 -16.35 11.36
C VAL A 22 -2.32 -15.67 10.09
N GLY A 23 -1.28 -16.23 9.50
CA GLY A 23 -0.66 -15.72 8.28
C GLY A 23 0.43 -16.63 7.74
N GLU A 24 0.74 -16.43 6.47
CA GLU A 24 1.82 -17.09 5.75
C GLU A 24 2.83 -16.05 5.28
N PHE A 25 4.10 -16.37 5.39
CA PHE A 25 5.18 -15.56 4.83
C PHE A 25 5.80 -16.30 3.64
N HIS A 26 5.76 -15.68 2.45
CA HIS A 26 6.33 -16.19 1.22
C HIS A 26 7.56 -15.36 0.84
N TYR A 27 8.64 -16.04 0.47
CA TYR A 27 9.82 -15.40 -0.08
C TYR A 27 9.89 -15.65 -1.59
N GLY A 28 9.86 -14.57 -2.38
CA GLY A 28 9.90 -14.66 -3.84
C GLY A 28 9.32 -13.42 -4.51
N SER A 29 9.20 -13.46 -5.82
CA SER A 29 8.51 -12.41 -6.57
C SER A 29 7.00 -12.60 -6.51
N ALA A 30 6.26 -11.52 -6.26
CA ALA A 30 4.80 -11.54 -6.30
C ALA A 30 4.23 -11.79 -7.72
N SER A 31 5.05 -11.73 -8.77
CA SER A 31 4.67 -12.18 -10.13
C SER A 31 4.82 -13.70 -10.33
N ASP A 32 5.41 -14.41 -9.36
CA ASP A 32 5.56 -15.87 -9.44
C ASP A 32 4.26 -16.55 -8.99
N PRO A 33 3.62 -17.39 -9.82
CA PRO A 33 2.41 -18.15 -9.47
C PRO A 33 2.59 -19.08 -8.26
N GLN A 34 3.82 -19.44 -7.89
CA GLN A 34 4.11 -20.21 -6.69
C GLN A 34 4.03 -19.36 -5.41
N VAL A 35 4.22 -18.05 -5.53
CA VAL A 35 4.10 -17.07 -4.43
C VAL A 35 2.67 -16.52 -4.36
N LEU A 36 2.10 -16.19 -5.51
CA LEU A 36 0.75 -15.64 -5.62
C LEU A 36 -0.08 -16.51 -6.56
N GLU A 37 -0.75 -17.51 -5.98
CA GLU A 37 -1.52 -18.51 -6.70
C GLU A 37 -2.76 -17.90 -7.38
N PRO A 38 -2.92 -18.08 -8.70
CA PRO A 38 -4.13 -17.65 -9.41
C PRO A 38 -5.40 -18.29 -8.84
N GLY A 39 -6.46 -17.49 -8.71
CA GLY A 39 -7.76 -17.97 -8.21
C GLY A 39 -7.81 -18.20 -6.70
N LYS A 40 -6.82 -17.74 -5.93
CA LYS A 40 -6.79 -17.88 -4.45
C LYS A 40 -7.93 -17.13 -3.74
N GLY A 41 -8.58 -16.18 -4.42
CA GLY A 41 -9.71 -15.44 -3.87
C GLY A 41 -9.30 -14.38 -2.85
N ILE A 42 -8.18 -13.71 -3.07
CA ILE A 42 -7.66 -12.68 -2.17
C ILE A 42 -8.51 -11.41 -2.30
N LYS A 43 -9.02 -10.90 -1.18
CA LYS A 43 -9.91 -9.73 -1.14
C LYS A 43 -9.17 -8.39 -1.07
N THR A 44 -7.94 -8.37 -0.54
CA THR A 44 -7.20 -7.12 -0.39
C THR A 44 -5.71 -7.35 -0.58
N PHE A 45 -5.12 -6.53 -1.43
CA PHE A 45 -3.68 -6.41 -1.62
C PHE A 45 -3.25 -5.03 -1.15
N LEU A 46 -2.16 -4.98 -0.38
CA LEU A 46 -1.48 -3.75 0.00
C LEU A 46 0.00 -3.90 -0.32
N THR A 47 0.54 -2.98 -1.11
CA THR A 47 1.93 -3.05 -1.54
C THR A 47 2.64 -1.70 -1.51
N ASP A 48 3.88 -1.72 -1.05
CA ASP A 48 4.89 -0.64 -1.16
C ASP A 48 6.07 -1.20 -1.97
N PRO A 49 5.97 -1.22 -3.32
CA PRO A 49 6.99 -1.82 -4.16
C PRO A 49 8.27 -0.99 -4.17
N PRO A 50 9.42 -1.55 -4.61
CA PRO A 50 10.61 -0.77 -4.91
C PRO A 50 10.29 0.38 -5.87
N TYR A 51 10.93 1.55 -5.69
CA TYR A 51 10.59 2.78 -6.45
C TYR A 51 11.53 3.05 -7.63
N ASN A 52 12.43 2.15 -7.93
CA ASN A 52 13.45 2.29 -8.98
C ASN A 52 14.35 3.53 -8.80
N LEU A 53 14.70 3.85 -7.56
CA LEU A 53 15.53 5.00 -7.19
C LEU A 53 16.99 4.65 -6.94
N GLY A 54 17.36 3.38 -7.09
CA GLY A 54 18.72 2.86 -6.82
C GLY A 54 18.97 2.67 -5.34
N PHE A 55 17.96 2.31 -4.57
CA PHE A 55 18.11 1.94 -3.16
C PHE A 55 18.66 0.53 -3.03
N ASP A 56 19.60 0.33 -2.13
CA ASP A 56 20.20 -1.00 -1.88
C ASP A 56 19.28 -1.84 -0.98
N TYR A 57 18.55 -2.77 -1.60
CA TYR A 57 17.75 -3.79 -0.93
C TYR A 57 18.49 -5.13 -0.80
N GLY A 58 19.77 -5.17 -1.17
CA GLY A 58 20.60 -6.37 -1.18
C GLY A 58 20.82 -6.94 -2.60
N PRO A 59 21.61 -7.99 -2.72
CA PRO A 59 22.15 -8.45 -4.01
C PRO A 59 21.12 -9.04 -4.98
N GLU A 60 19.91 -9.33 -4.50
CA GLU A 60 18.87 -9.99 -5.30
C GLU A 60 17.84 -8.99 -5.88
N VAL A 61 17.90 -7.71 -5.48
CA VAL A 61 16.96 -6.68 -5.90
C VAL A 61 17.70 -5.55 -6.61
N ASP A 62 17.48 -5.41 -7.92
CA ASP A 62 17.98 -4.28 -8.69
C ASP A 62 16.92 -3.15 -8.68
N ASP A 63 17.13 -2.14 -7.83
CA ASP A 63 16.28 -0.94 -7.76
C ASP A 63 16.77 0.18 -8.70
N LYS A 64 17.51 -0.17 -9.76
CA LYS A 64 17.96 0.77 -10.79
C LYS A 64 17.86 0.15 -12.18
N GLN A 65 16.66 -0.24 -12.54
CA GLN A 65 16.36 -0.81 -13.84
C GLN A 65 16.04 0.28 -14.88
N PRO A 66 16.17 0.00 -16.18
CA PRO A 66 15.54 0.81 -17.22
C PRO A 66 14.06 1.02 -16.94
N GLU A 67 13.53 2.23 -17.17
CA GLU A 67 12.14 2.59 -16.83
C GLU A 67 11.12 1.60 -17.40
N GLU A 68 11.33 1.15 -18.63
CA GLU A 68 10.41 0.19 -19.29
C GLU A 68 10.43 -1.18 -18.64
N ASP A 69 11.60 -1.68 -18.25
CA ASP A 69 11.73 -2.99 -17.58
C ASP A 69 11.09 -2.95 -16.19
N TYR A 70 11.27 -1.84 -15.47
CA TYR A 70 10.62 -1.59 -14.20
C TYR A 70 9.08 -1.54 -14.33
N HIS A 71 8.58 -0.81 -15.33
CA HIS A 71 7.13 -0.74 -15.57
C HIS A 71 6.55 -2.10 -15.99
N GLN A 72 7.30 -2.91 -16.74
CA GLN A 72 6.87 -4.25 -17.10
C GLN A 72 6.81 -5.16 -15.87
N MET A 73 7.85 -5.14 -15.03
CA MET A 73 7.85 -5.86 -13.76
C MET A 73 6.65 -5.51 -12.88
N MET A 74 6.32 -4.22 -12.78
CA MET A 74 5.15 -3.75 -12.01
C MET A 74 3.84 -4.24 -12.62
N GLU A 75 3.70 -4.19 -13.96
CA GLU A 75 2.52 -4.73 -14.66
C GLU A 75 2.35 -6.21 -14.37
N ASP A 76 3.43 -7.01 -14.45
CA ASP A 76 3.40 -8.46 -14.20
C ASP A 76 2.95 -8.77 -12.76
N VAL A 77 3.42 -8.00 -11.76
CA VAL A 77 2.97 -8.13 -10.36
C VAL A 77 1.49 -7.80 -10.21
N PHE A 78 1.02 -6.70 -10.82
CA PHE A 78 -0.39 -6.30 -10.68
C PHE A 78 -1.33 -7.20 -11.48
N ASP A 79 -0.85 -7.76 -12.57
CA ASP A 79 -1.56 -8.81 -13.32
C ASP A 79 -1.68 -10.10 -12.50
N ALA A 80 -0.61 -10.51 -11.81
CA ALA A 80 -0.65 -11.64 -10.89
C ALA A 80 -1.60 -11.41 -9.71
N CYS A 81 -1.60 -10.20 -9.12
CA CYS A 81 -2.60 -9.81 -8.11
C CYS A 81 -4.03 -9.95 -8.65
N TYR A 82 -4.28 -9.51 -9.89
CA TYR A 82 -5.62 -9.61 -10.49
C TYR A 82 -6.09 -11.05 -10.68
N GLU A 83 -5.20 -11.94 -11.10
CA GLU A 83 -5.50 -13.35 -11.28
C GLU A 83 -5.72 -14.09 -9.94
N ALA A 84 -5.04 -13.66 -8.87
CA ALA A 84 -5.20 -14.21 -7.52
C ALA A 84 -6.38 -13.59 -6.74
N ALA A 85 -6.95 -12.48 -7.25
CA ALA A 85 -7.99 -11.73 -6.59
C ALA A 85 -9.36 -12.43 -6.63
N ASP A 86 -10.13 -12.26 -5.55
CA ASP A 86 -11.58 -12.51 -5.54
C ASP A 86 -12.27 -11.68 -6.65
N ASP A 87 -13.54 -11.99 -6.95
CA ASP A 87 -14.34 -11.20 -7.89
C ASP A 87 -14.57 -9.77 -7.40
N ASP A 88 -14.61 -9.57 -6.09
CA ASP A 88 -14.68 -8.28 -5.41
C ASP A 88 -13.43 -8.05 -4.56
N ALA A 89 -12.46 -7.33 -5.10
CA ALA A 89 -11.16 -7.17 -4.45
C ALA A 89 -10.62 -5.73 -4.52
N ASN A 90 -9.74 -5.41 -3.56
CA ASN A 90 -9.04 -4.14 -3.44
C ASN A 90 -7.54 -4.31 -3.70
N LEU A 91 -6.94 -3.35 -4.40
CA LEU A 91 -5.49 -3.22 -4.54
C LEU A 91 -5.08 -1.80 -4.13
N PHE A 92 -4.26 -1.70 -3.09
CA PHE A 92 -3.64 -0.44 -2.63
C PHE A 92 -2.16 -0.44 -2.97
N ILE A 93 -1.72 0.59 -3.70
CA ILE A 93 -0.33 0.75 -4.15
C ILE A 93 0.22 2.04 -3.57
N ILE A 94 1.25 1.96 -2.74
CA ILE A 94 1.97 3.11 -2.21
C ILE A 94 3.10 3.45 -3.18
N HIS A 95 3.08 4.65 -3.78
CA HIS A 95 4.13 5.06 -4.72
C HIS A 95 4.19 6.59 -4.89
N TYR A 96 5.19 7.06 -5.61
CA TYR A 96 5.23 8.46 -6.06
C TYR A 96 4.21 8.73 -7.16
N PRO A 97 3.48 9.85 -7.10
CA PRO A 97 2.39 10.15 -8.04
C PRO A 97 2.84 10.26 -9.50
N GLN A 98 4.06 10.74 -9.75
CA GLN A 98 4.60 10.86 -11.11
C GLN A 98 4.83 9.51 -11.79
N ASP A 99 5.26 8.51 -11.03
CA ASP A 99 5.51 7.16 -11.58
C ASP A 99 4.20 6.41 -11.79
N LEU A 100 3.26 6.55 -10.87
CA LEU A 100 1.89 6.04 -11.07
C LEU A 100 1.24 6.66 -12.32
N ALA A 101 1.46 7.96 -12.57
CA ALA A 101 0.92 8.61 -13.78
C ALA A 101 1.53 8.04 -15.08
N LYS A 102 2.82 7.70 -15.10
CA LYS A 102 3.47 7.04 -16.24
C LYS A 102 2.94 5.63 -16.46
N MET A 103 2.74 4.88 -15.39
CA MET A 103 2.25 3.50 -15.44
C MET A 103 0.72 3.40 -15.61
N TRP A 104 0.00 4.53 -15.61
CA TRP A 104 -1.47 4.55 -15.60
C TRP A 104 -2.15 3.63 -16.62
N PRO A 105 -1.76 3.60 -17.91
CA PRO A 105 -2.37 2.71 -18.89
C PRO A 105 -2.20 1.22 -18.57
N ARG A 106 -1.08 0.85 -17.92
CA ARG A 106 -0.80 -0.53 -17.49
C ARG A 106 -1.62 -0.91 -16.27
N LEU A 107 -1.66 -0.02 -15.26
CA LEU A 107 -2.40 -0.23 -14.03
C LEU A 107 -3.90 -0.39 -14.26
N THR A 108 -4.47 0.39 -15.18
CA THR A 108 -5.90 0.40 -15.46
C THR A 108 -6.32 -0.56 -16.58
N LYS A 109 -5.43 -1.42 -17.04
CA LYS A 109 -5.70 -2.41 -18.08
C LYS A 109 -6.70 -3.49 -17.61
N LYS A 110 -6.56 -3.95 -16.37
CA LYS A 110 -7.43 -4.93 -15.73
C LYS A 110 -8.16 -4.33 -14.52
N TRP A 111 -7.45 -3.57 -13.69
CA TRP A 111 -7.99 -2.96 -12.49
C TRP A 111 -8.79 -1.69 -12.80
N LYS A 112 -9.92 -1.50 -12.10
CA LYS A 112 -10.73 -0.29 -12.19
C LYS A 112 -10.21 0.75 -11.17
N PHE A 113 -10.02 1.99 -11.61
CA PHE A 113 -9.69 3.09 -10.70
C PHE A 113 -10.83 3.34 -9.71
N HIS A 114 -10.49 3.41 -8.44
CA HIS A 114 -11.42 3.76 -7.38
C HIS A 114 -11.10 5.12 -6.77
N GLN A 115 -9.92 5.29 -6.18
CA GLN A 115 -9.56 6.55 -5.52
C GLN A 115 -8.05 6.80 -5.52
N TRP A 116 -7.70 8.09 -5.50
CA TRP A 116 -6.35 8.59 -5.29
C TRP A 116 -6.27 9.20 -3.90
N ILE A 117 -5.45 8.62 -3.00
CA ILE A 117 -5.27 9.07 -1.63
C ILE A 117 -3.88 9.67 -1.50
N THR A 118 -3.78 10.88 -0.95
CA THR A 118 -2.48 11.53 -0.72
C THR A 118 -1.99 11.24 0.69
N TRP A 119 -0.85 10.58 0.80
CA TRP A 119 -0.13 10.47 2.06
C TRP A 119 0.91 11.58 2.16
N ALA A 120 0.69 12.57 3.05
CA ALA A 120 1.59 13.67 3.32
C ALA A 120 2.44 13.41 4.58
N TYR A 121 3.74 13.69 4.49
CA TYR A 121 4.69 13.56 5.60
C TYR A 121 5.49 14.87 5.75
N PRO A 122 4.93 15.89 6.42
CA PRO A 122 5.47 17.25 6.45
C PRO A 122 6.84 17.37 7.13
N ALA A 123 7.27 16.35 7.85
CA ALA A 123 8.59 16.32 8.50
C ALA A 123 9.74 15.83 7.58
N ASN A 124 9.57 15.86 6.25
CA ASN A 124 10.63 15.52 5.32
C ASN A 124 11.67 16.66 5.24
N PHE A 125 12.96 16.31 5.31
CA PHE A 125 14.09 17.22 5.15
C PHE A 125 14.65 17.07 3.75
N GLY A 126 14.23 17.88 2.83
CA GLY A 126 14.82 17.93 1.52
C GLY A 126 14.74 19.34 0.98
N HIS A 127 15.85 19.91 0.53
CA HIS A 127 15.86 21.22 -0.07
C HIS A 127 16.27 21.10 -1.53
N SER A 128 15.49 21.70 -2.39
CA SER A 128 15.82 21.86 -3.81
C SER A 128 15.73 23.33 -4.18
N SER A 129 16.73 23.84 -4.86
CA SER A 129 16.71 25.19 -5.44
C SER A 129 15.87 25.29 -6.71
N LYS A 130 15.40 24.15 -7.26
CA LYS A 130 14.72 24.10 -8.57
C LYS A 130 13.24 23.70 -8.47
N ARG A 131 12.80 23.13 -7.35
CA ARG A 131 11.42 22.66 -7.17
C ARG A 131 11.07 22.60 -5.69
N TRP A 132 9.78 22.52 -5.40
CA TRP A 132 9.31 22.25 -4.05
C TRP A 132 9.77 20.88 -3.56
N THR A 133 10.02 20.75 -2.24
CA THR A 133 10.39 19.48 -1.62
C THR A 133 9.23 18.49 -1.72
N ASN A 134 9.51 17.29 -2.19
CA ASN A 134 8.53 16.21 -2.16
C ASN A 134 8.30 15.78 -0.72
N ALA A 135 7.09 15.94 -0.22
CA ALA A 135 6.68 15.57 1.12
C ALA A 135 5.35 14.80 1.10
N SER A 136 5.14 14.04 0.02
CA SER A 136 3.98 13.18 -0.13
C SER A 136 4.27 11.98 -1.03
N ARG A 137 3.50 10.91 -0.80
CA ARG A 137 3.30 9.76 -1.69
C ARG A 137 1.81 9.62 -1.99
N THR A 138 1.51 8.77 -2.93
CA THR A 138 0.14 8.39 -3.25
C THR A 138 -0.10 6.97 -2.75
N ILE A 139 -1.28 6.74 -2.20
CA ILE A 139 -1.87 5.42 -2.07
C ILE A 139 -2.92 5.34 -3.16
N LEU A 140 -2.60 4.64 -4.24
CA LEU A 140 -3.54 4.42 -5.33
C LEU A 140 -4.43 3.25 -4.97
N TRP A 141 -5.74 3.48 -4.94
CA TRP A 141 -6.74 2.45 -4.70
C TRP A 141 -7.41 2.06 -6.01
N LEU A 142 -7.19 0.82 -6.38
CA LEU A 142 -7.80 0.15 -7.53
C LEU A 142 -8.71 -0.97 -7.02
N VAL A 143 -9.71 -1.33 -7.82
CA VAL A 143 -10.65 -2.40 -7.47
C VAL A 143 -10.90 -3.34 -8.63
N LYS A 144 -11.24 -4.60 -8.29
CA LYS A 144 -11.89 -5.58 -9.15
C LYS A 144 -13.31 -5.74 -8.63
N GLY A 145 -14.31 -5.77 -9.51
CA GLY A 145 -15.71 -5.82 -9.09
C GLY A 145 -16.17 -4.60 -8.28
N GLU A 146 -16.94 -4.86 -7.22
CA GLU A 146 -17.53 -3.86 -6.32
C GLU A 146 -17.30 -4.28 -4.85
N PRO A 147 -16.05 -4.16 -4.33
CA PRO A 147 -15.73 -4.59 -2.99
C PRO A 147 -16.44 -3.78 -1.92
N GLU A 148 -16.75 -4.42 -0.80
CA GLU A 148 -17.35 -3.75 0.35
C GLU A 148 -16.41 -2.70 0.95
N PHE A 149 -16.98 -1.57 1.39
CA PHE A 149 -16.27 -0.48 2.05
C PHE A 149 -16.87 -0.16 3.41
N TYR A 150 -16.10 -0.32 4.46
CA TYR A 150 -16.51 -0.12 5.85
C TYR A 150 -15.97 1.21 6.41
N GLY A 151 -16.16 2.30 5.69
CA GLY A 151 -15.63 3.63 6.04
C GLY A 151 -16.09 4.15 7.41
N GLU A 152 -17.22 3.67 7.92
CA GLU A 152 -17.72 4.00 9.26
C GLU A 152 -16.87 3.43 10.41
N ARG A 153 -16.04 2.40 10.11
CA ARG A 153 -15.13 1.81 11.10
C ARG A 153 -13.87 2.62 11.30
N VAL A 154 -13.55 3.52 10.36
CA VAL A 154 -12.35 4.36 10.39
C VAL A 154 -12.77 5.81 10.27
N VAL A 155 -12.79 6.52 11.40
CA VAL A 155 -13.27 7.90 11.47
C VAL A 155 -12.20 8.82 12.06
N GLN A 156 -12.28 10.10 11.69
CA GLN A 156 -11.47 11.17 12.29
C GLN A 156 -12.33 12.05 13.19
N PRO A 157 -11.75 12.65 14.24
CA PRO A 157 -12.48 13.59 15.10
C PRO A 157 -13.07 14.74 14.31
N TYR A 158 -14.25 15.22 14.72
CA TYR A 158 -14.81 16.44 14.15
C TYR A 158 -13.90 17.65 14.41
N ARG A 159 -13.60 18.44 13.38
CA ARG A 159 -12.76 19.65 13.49
C ARG A 159 -13.36 20.72 14.39
N ASN A 160 -14.69 20.82 14.43
CA ASN A 160 -15.40 21.80 15.27
C ASN A 160 -16.49 21.09 16.11
N PRO A 161 -16.10 20.39 17.19
CA PRO A 161 -17.03 19.63 18.02
C PRO A 161 -18.00 20.54 18.81
N THR A 162 -17.76 21.85 18.85
CA THR A 162 -18.63 22.83 19.52
C THR A 162 -19.74 23.38 18.61
N ASP A 163 -19.70 23.14 17.31
CA ASP A 163 -20.78 23.48 16.39
C ASP A 163 -22.07 22.79 16.81
N LYS A 164 -23.19 23.53 16.79
CA LYS A 164 -24.50 23.04 17.27
C LYS A 164 -24.95 21.75 16.54
N ARG A 165 -24.70 21.66 15.23
CA ARG A 165 -25.06 20.50 14.42
C ARG A 165 -24.18 19.30 14.77
N ILE A 166 -22.87 19.53 14.97
CA ILE A 166 -21.93 18.48 15.37
C ILE A 166 -22.23 17.96 16.77
N ARG A 167 -22.55 18.85 17.72
CA ARG A 167 -23.01 18.41 19.05
C ARG A 167 -24.23 17.51 18.99
N LYS A 168 -25.17 17.81 18.11
CA LYS A 168 -26.36 16.95 17.91
C LYS A 168 -25.92 15.56 17.45
N LEU A 169 -25.07 15.45 16.42
CA LEU A 169 -24.56 14.19 15.93
C LEU A 169 -23.85 13.38 17.04
N ILE A 170 -23.02 14.03 17.84
CA ILE A 170 -22.30 13.37 18.93
C ILE A 170 -23.24 12.91 20.05
N HIS A 171 -24.14 13.78 20.54
CA HIS A 171 -24.91 13.51 21.75
C HIS A 171 -26.23 12.81 21.50
N GLU A 172 -26.86 13.03 20.36
CA GLU A 172 -28.17 12.43 20.06
C GLU A 172 -28.05 11.19 19.17
N GLU A 173 -27.07 11.17 18.25
CA GLU A 173 -26.89 10.07 17.27
C GLU A 173 -25.70 9.15 17.64
N GLY A 174 -24.89 9.52 18.65
CA GLY A 174 -23.77 8.70 19.11
C GLY A 174 -22.58 8.65 18.16
N ASN A 175 -22.48 9.58 17.19
CA ASN A 175 -21.40 9.60 16.22
C ASN A 175 -20.08 9.97 16.89
N ILE A 176 -19.04 9.16 16.67
CA ILE A 176 -17.70 9.35 17.26
C ILE A 176 -16.77 10.19 16.38
N GLY A 177 -17.13 10.47 15.13
CA GLY A 177 -16.33 11.26 14.19
C GLY A 177 -16.95 11.32 12.81
N THR A 178 -16.17 11.82 11.85
CA THR A 178 -16.52 11.88 10.43
C THR A 178 -15.60 10.99 9.61
N SER A 179 -16.02 10.56 8.43
CA SER A 179 -15.20 9.78 7.51
C SER A 179 -13.85 10.43 7.25
N LEU A 180 -12.84 9.62 7.00
CA LEU A 180 -11.54 10.10 6.56
C LEU A 180 -11.65 10.83 5.21
N TYR A 181 -10.78 11.81 5.02
CA TYR A 181 -10.57 12.44 3.73
C TYR A 181 -9.61 11.57 2.88
N ASN A 182 -9.54 11.85 1.58
CA ASN A 182 -8.56 11.23 0.69
C ASN A 182 -7.16 11.86 0.78
N TRP A 183 -6.81 12.41 1.94
CA TRP A 183 -5.47 12.85 2.28
C TRP A 183 -5.20 12.57 3.75
N TRP A 184 -4.06 11.99 4.03
CA TRP A 184 -3.65 11.58 5.37
C TRP A 184 -2.31 12.21 5.71
N VAL A 185 -2.13 12.64 6.96
CA VAL A 185 -0.89 13.23 7.45
C VAL A 185 -0.29 12.29 8.46
N VAL A 186 0.66 11.47 8.01
CA VAL A 186 1.40 10.50 8.83
C VAL A 186 2.88 10.68 8.55
N ASN A 187 3.69 10.93 9.58
CA ASN A 187 5.12 11.13 9.37
C ASN A 187 5.84 9.83 9.03
N LEU A 188 6.91 9.94 8.23
CA LEU A 188 7.79 8.82 7.95
C LEU A 188 8.42 8.26 9.23
N CYS A 189 8.61 6.94 9.29
CA CYS A 189 9.43 6.32 10.33
C CYS A 189 10.87 6.83 10.24
N LYS A 190 11.33 7.44 11.31
CA LYS A 190 12.71 7.91 11.47
C LYS A 190 13.44 7.04 12.49
N ASN A 191 14.76 7.11 12.54
CA ASN A 191 15.57 6.34 13.50
C ASN A 191 15.19 6.57 14.98
N VAL A 192 14.53 7.69 15.28
CA VAL A 192 14.02 8.05 16.62
C VAL A 192 12.52 7.74 16.80
N SER A 193 11.84 7.19 15.82
CA SER A 193 10.43 6.82 15.94
C SER A 193 10.27 5.62 16.87
N LYS A 194 9.20 5.61 17.68
CA LYS A 194 8.95 4.53 18.66
C LYS A 194 8.68 3.17 17.99
N ASP A 195 8.08 3.19 16.81
CA ASP A 195 7.74 2.02 16.00
C ASP A 195 8.87 1.57 15.07
N LYS A 196 10.02 2.28 15.08
CA LYS A 196 11.16 1.95 14.21
C LYS A 196 11.76 0.58 14.52
N ARG A 197 11.86 -0.25 13.48
CA ARG A 197 12.56 -1.55 13.46
C ARG A 197 13.87 -1.43 12.67
N ASP A 198 14.65 -2.51 12.62
CA ASP A 198 15.92 -2.58 11.88
C ASP A 198 15.72 -2.69 10.36
N TYR A 199 14.75 -1.95 9.83
CA TYR A 199 14.43 -1.90 8.41
C TYR A 199 14.40 -0.44 7.94
N SER A 200 15.19 -0.11 6.91
CA SER A 200 15.45 1.28 6.51
C SER A 200 14.26 1.99 5.90
N ASN A 201 13.40 1.27 5.16
CA ASN A 201 12.25 1.82 4.43
C ASN A 201 10.91 1.44 5.04
N GLN A 202 10.85 1.34 6.36
CA GLN A 202 9.64 0.98 7.07
C GLN A 202 8.49 1.97 6.80
N ILE A 203 7.33 1.43 6.44
CA ILE A 203 6.06 2.17 6.44
C ILE A 203 5.58 2.36 7.88
N PRO A 204 5.07 3.54 8.27
CA PRO A 204 4.48 3.75 9.59
C PRO A 204 3.28 2.83 9.84
N GLU A 205 3.22 2.20 11.01
CA GLU A 205 2.08 1.35 11.41
C GLU A 205 0.74 2.12 11.39
N GLU A 206 0.78 3.41 11.70
CA GLU A 206 -0.40 4.31 11.66
C GLU A 206 -1.02 4.42 10.26
N LEU A 207 -0.25 4.13 9.21
CA LEU A 207 -0.70 4.21 7.81
C LEU A 207 -1.40 2.91 7.35
N LEU A 208 -1.07 1.78 7.96
CA LEU A 208 -1.54 0.44 7.61
C LEU A 208 -2.78 0.05 8.39
#